data_915820fcf6a5fafe35f58a53bfb06415
#
_entry.id   915820fcf6a5fafe35f58a53bfb06415
#
_cell.length_a   1.000
_cell.length_b   1.000
_cell.length_c   1.000
_cell.angle_alpha   90.00
_cell.angle_beta   90.00
_cell.angle_gamma   90.00
#
_symmetry.space_group_name_H-M   'P 1'
#
loop_
_entity.id
_entity.type
_entity.pdbx_description
1 polymer ?
#
loop_
_entity_poly.entity_id
_entity_poly.type
_entity_poly.pdbx_seq_one_letter_code
_entity_poly.pdbx_strand_id
1 'polypeptide(L)'
;EFRRVLFRSDARTYQLFQDGQTNGVFQFESSGMRDILRKARPQRLDDLIALNALYRPGPLGSGMVDDYIARKQGKSEVVYEMPELEPVLADTYGVIAYQEQVMRISSVLAGFSLGDADILRKAMGKKQEDVMEKMRGRFLDGAAERGHDRDKARRIFELMAYFAGYGFNKSHS
;
A
#
# COMPACT_ATOMS: atom_id res chain seq x y z
N GLU A 1 -18.74 12.55 16.04
CA GLU A 1 -17.60 11.64 16.26
C GLU A 1 -18.07 10.24 16.71
N PHE A 2 -19.00 10.14 17.64
CA PHE A 2 -19.55 8.87 18.15
C PHE A 2 -20.20 7.99 17.07
N ARG A 3 -20.94 8.58 16.12
CA ARG A 3 -21.55 7.85 14.98
C ARG A 3 -20.51 7.28 14.01
N ARG A 4 -19.36 7.95 13.80
CA ARG A 4 -18.29 7.46 12.91
C ARG A 4 -17.61 6.20 13.46
N VAL A 5 -17.48 6.08 14.78
CA VAL A 5 -16.86 4.90 15.42
C VAL A 5 -17.76 3.69 15.32
N LEU A 6 -19.07 3.83 15.53
CA LEU A 6 -20.04 2.74 15.47
C LEU A 6 -20.11 2.05 14.10
N PHE A 7 -20.07 2.82 12.99
CA PHE A 7 -20.14 2.24 11.65
C PHE A 7 -18.83 1.59 11.18
N ARG A 8 -17.69 1.92 11.79
CA ARG A 8 -16.39 1.34 11.42
C ARG A 8 -16.09 -0.01 12.10
N SER A 9 -16.90 -0.42 13.06
CA SER A 9 -16.69 -1.62 13.86
C SER A 9 -17.91 -2.56 13.92
N ASP A 10 -18.90 -2.40 13.00
CA ASP A 10 -20.05 -3.29 12.96
C ASP A 10 -19.68 -4.69 12.48
N ALA A 11 -19.66 -5.63 13.41
CA ALA A 11 -19.27 -7.01 13.17
C ALA A 11 -20.17 -7.72 12.12
N ARG A 12 -21.46 -7.38 12.05
CA ARG A 12 -22.39 -7.96 11.07
C ARG A 12 -22.05 -7.52 9.65
N THR A 13 -21.70 -6.25 9.46
CA THR A 13 -21.24 -5.73 8.17
C THR A 13 -19.96 -6.45 7.73
N TYR A 14 -18.96 -6.60 8.60
CA TYR A 14 -17.74 -7.33 8.23
C TYR A 14 -17.99 -8.81 7.97
N GLN A 15 -18.95 -9.43 8.67
CA GLN A 15 -19.33 -10.81 8.39
C GLN A 15 -19.87 -10.98 6.96
N LEU A 16 -20.69 -10.03 6.45
CA LEU A 16 -21.15 -10.04 5.04
C LEU A 16 -19.98 -10.06 4.05
N PHE A 17 -18.95 -9.21 4.30
CA PHE A 17 -17.75 -9.20 3.48
C PHE A 17 -16.97 -10.50 3.59
N GLN A 18 -16.79 -11.05 4.80
CA GLN A 18 -16.06 -12.29 5.03
C GLN A 18 -16.74 -13.50 4.38
N ASP A 19 -18.07 -13.50 4.28
CA ASP A 19 -18.87 -14.53 3.63
C ASP A 19 -18.96 -14.32 2.11
N GLY A 20 -18.50 -13.17 1.61
CA GLY A 20 -18.61 -12.77 0.22
C GLY A 20 -20.05 -12.52 -0.22
N GLN A 21 -20.93 -12.15 0.71
CA GLN A 21 -22.33 -11.79 0.43
C GLN A 21 -22.45 -10.33 0.00
N THR A 22 -21.71 -9.95 -1.02
CA THR A 22 -21.50 -8.55 -1.44
C THR A 22 -22.18 -8.22 -2.77
N ASN A 23 -23.30 -8.87 -3.07
CA ASN A 23 -24.13 -8.54 -4.24
C ASN A 23 -24.65 -7.10 -4.12
N GLY A 24 -24.45 -6.31 -5.16
CA GLY A 24 -24.85 -4.89 -5.17
C GLY A 24 -23.94 -3.96 -4.38
N VAL A 25 -22.84 -4.47 -3.80
CA VAL A 25 -21.83 -3.63 -3.15
C VAL A 25 -20.78 -3.24 -4.19
N PHE A 26 -20.79 -1.96 -4.55
CA PHE A 26 -19.87 -1.44 -5.58
C PHE A 26 -18.41 -1.86 -5.33
N GLN A 27 -17.74 -2.33 -6.38
CA GLN A 27 -16.35 -2.84 -6.38
C GLN A 27 -16.11 -4.14 -5.59
N PHE A 28 -17.08 -4.67 -4.84
CA PHE A 28 -16.91 -5.88 -4.04
C PHE A 28 -17.74 -7.08 -4.52
N GLU A 29 -18.47 -6.96 -5.63
CA GLU A 29 -19.43 -7.95 -6.08
C GLU A 29 -18.91 -8.99 -7.09
N SER A 30 -17.71 -8.78 -7.70
CA SER A 30 -17.16 -9.76 -8.63
C SER A 30 -16.79 -11.08 -7.93
N SER A 31 -16.85 -12.19 -8.64
CA SER A 31 -16.52 -13.52 -8.09
C SER A 31 -15.12 -13.55 -7.48
N GLY A 32 -14.12 -13.04 -8.21
CA GLY A 32 -12.74 -13.00 -7.73
C GLY A 32 -12.54 -12.12 -6.49
N MET A 33 -13.23 -10.98 -6.41
CA MET A 33 -13.18 -10.14 -5.20
C MET A 33 -13.83 -10.85 -4.01
N ARG A 34 -14.95 -11.56 -4.21
CA ARG A 34 -15.61 -12.36 -3.15
C ARG A 34 -14.69 -13.47 -2.63
N ASP A 35 -13.94 -14.12 -3.52
CA ASP A 35 -12.99 -15.15 -3.11
C ASP A 35 -11.84 -14.56 -2.29
N ILE A 36 -11.35 -13.38 -2.66
CA ILE A 36 -10.35 -12.64 -1.88
C ILE A 36 -10.92 -12.21 -0.51
N LEU A 37 -12.14 -11.70 -0.45
CA LEU A 37 -12.81 -11.33 0.80
C LEU A 37 -12.92 -12.51 1.77
N ARG A 38 -13.32 -13.68 1.27
CA ARG A 38 -13.38 -14.91 2.08
C ARG A 38 -12.02 -15.33 2.61
N LYS A 39 -10.97 -15.18 1.78
CA LYS A 39 -9.59 -15.48 2.19
C LYS A 39 -9.04 -14.45 3.18
N ALA A 40 -9.22 -13.18 2.91
CA ALA A 40 -8.65 -12.09 3.70
C ALA A 40 -9.38 -11.86 5.03
N ARG A 41 -10.68 -12.19 5.11
CA ARG A 41 -11.54 -12.02 6.29
C ARG A 41 -11.41 -10.62 6.90
N PRO A 42 -11.84 -9.57 6.19
CA PRO A 42 -11.70 -8.19 6.65
C PRO A 42 -12.46 -7.97 7.96
N GLN A 43 -11.85 -7.20 8.88
CA GLN A 43 -12.38 -6.90 10.20
C GLN A 43 -12.50 -5.39 10.47
N ARG A 44 -11.90 -4.58 9.60
CA ARG A 44 -11.88 -3.12 9.70
C ARG A 44 -11.96 -2.49 8.30
N LEU A 45 -12.35 -1.23 8.28
CA LEU A 45 -12.47 -0.48 7.02
C LEU A 45 -11.16 -0.43 6.23
N ASP A 46 -10.02 -0.28 6.92
CA ASP A 46 -8.71 -0.27 6.27
C ASP A 46 -8.40 -1.56 5.51
N ASP A 47 -8.91 -2.70 5.97
CA ASP A 47 -8.78 -3.96 5.24
C ASP A 47 -9.55 -3.92 3.90
N LEU A 48 -10.77 -3.37 3.89
CA LEU A 48 -11.57 -3.23 2.67
C LEU A 48 -10.92 -2.24 1.70
N ILE A 49 -10.39 -1.13 2.20
CA ILE A 49 -9.64 -0.14 1.42
C ILE A 49 -8.40 -0.79 0.79
N ALA A 50 -7.63 -1.56 1.56
CA ALA A 50 -6.45 -2.25 1.06
C ALA A 50 -6.80 -3.29 -0.01
N LEU A 51 -7.85 -4.09 0.21
CA LEU A 51 -8.30 -5.09 -0.78
C LEU A 51 -8.78 -4.43 -2.07
N ASN A 52 -9.48 -3.30 -1.99
CA ASN A 52 -9.87 -2.53 -3.16
C ASN A 52 -8.65 -1.99 -3.93
N ALA A 53 -7.62 -1.54 -3.23
CA ALA A 53 -6.37 -1.09 -3.82
C ALA A 53 -5.58 -2.23 -4.48
N LEU A 54 -5.58 -3.42 -3.88
CA LEU A 54 -4.78 -4.58 -4.30
C LEU A 54 -5.49 -5.47 -5.33
N TYR A 55 -6.82 -5.45 -5.41
CA TYR A 55 -7.58 -6.26 -6.39
C TYR A 55 -7.58 -5.60 -7.77
N ARG A 56 -6.43 -5.62 -8.43
CA ARG A 56 -6.22 -5.11 -9.79
C ARG A 56 -5.19 -5.96 -10.52
N PRO A 57 -5.18 -5.99 -11.86
CA PRO A 57 -4.32 -6.91 -12.64
C PRO A 57 -2.85 -6.90 -12.23
N GLY A 58 -2.28 -5.73 -11.97
CA GLY A 58 -0.88 -5.60 -11.56
C GLY A 58 -0.57 -6.24 -10.19
N PRO A 59 -1.19 -5.77 -9.09
CA PRO A 59 -0.98 -6.36 -7.77
C PRO A 59 -1.38 -7.83 -7.67
N LEU A 60 -2.44 -8.27 -8.38
CA LEU A 60 -2.83 -9.68 -8.44
C LEU A 60 -1.74 -10.55 -9.07
N GLY A 61 -1.15 -10.11 -10.17
CA GLY A 61 -0.11 -10.86 -10.88
C GLY A 61 1.25 -10.87 -10.17
N SER A 62 1.45 -10.00 -9.19
CA SER A 62 2.72 -9.86 -8.45
C SER A 62 2.80 -10.64 -7.13
N GLY A 63 1.71 -11.29 -6.69
CA GLY A 63 1.64 -11.98 -5.40
C GLY A 63 1.35 -11.07 -4.19
N MET A 64 1.23 -9.77 -4.37
CA MET A 64 1.02 -8.80 -3.28
C MET A 64 -0.25 -9.05 -2.47
N VAL A 65 -1.30 -9.53 -3.12
CA VAL A 65 -2.57 -9.87 -2.46
C VAL A 65 -2.36 -11.05 -1.52
N ASP A 66 -1.63 -12.07 -1.96
CA ASP A 66 -1.37 -13.26 -1.16
C ASP A 66 -0.45 -12.92 0.03
N ASP A 67 0.58 -12.09 -0.19
CA ASP A 67 1.44 -11.57 0.87
C ASP A 67 0.65 -10.78 1.92
N TYR A 68 -0.21 -9.86 1.47
CA TYR A 68 -1.08 -9.09 2.36
C TYR A 68 -1.94 -10.01 3.22
N ILE A 69 -2.60 -10.99 2.59
CA ILE A 69 -3.48 -11.94 3.28
C ILE A 69 -2.70 -12.80 4.27
N ALA A 70 -1.55 -13.35 3.87
CA ALA A 70 -0.74 -14.21 4.71
C ALA A 70 -0.22 -13.47 5.95
N ARG A 71 0.28 -12.24 5.77
CA ARG A 71 0.77 -11.38 6.86
C ARG A 71 -0.35 -10.91 7.78
N LYS A 72 -1.49 -10.50 7.21
CA LYS A 72 -2.70 -10.14 7.99
C LYS A 72 -3.17 -11.29 8.89
N GLN A 73 -3.08 -12.52 8.41
CA GLN A 73 -3.49 -13.72 9.15
C GLN A 73 -2.41 -14.28 10.10
N GLY A 74 -1.25 -13.63 10.17
CA GLY A 74 -0.13 -14.10 10.98
C GLY A 74 0.52 -15.40 10.46
N LYS A 75 0.24 -15.79 9.21
CA LYS A 75 0.86 -16.96 8.55
C LYS A 75 2.25 -16.66 8.02
N SER A 76 2.56 -15.40 7.81
CA SER A 76 3.85 -14.89 7.40
C SER A 76 4.22 -13.69 8.25
N GLU A 77 5.50 -13.58 8.60
CA GLU A 77 6.01 -12.45 9.37
C GLU A 77 5.98 -11.16 8.55
N VAL A 78 5.66 -10.04 9.20
CA VAL A 78 5.77 -8.70 8.60
C VAL A 78 7.20 -8.23 8.79
N VAL A 79 7.98 -8.20 7.72
CA VAL A 79 9.36 -7.71 7.73
C VAL A 79 9.43 -6.37 7.04
N TYR A 80 10.06 -5.39 7.69
CA TYR A 80 10.34 -4.08 7.14
C TYR A 80 11.82 -3.98 6.78
N GLU A 81 12.15 -3.54 5.57
CA GLU A 81 13.55 -3.32 5.14
C GLU A 81 14.30 -2.33 6.04
N MET A 82 13.57 -1.40 6.62
CA MET A 82 14.05 -0.43 7.61
C MET A 82 12.95 -0.20 8.66
N PRO A 83 13.31 -0.01 9.94
CA PRO A 83 12.34 0.26 11.02
C PRO A 83 11.46 1.48 10.77
N GLU A 84 11.98 2.49 10.09
CA GLU A 84 11.28 3.73 9.76
C GLU A 84 10.07 3.51 8.84
N LEU A 85 10.02 2.37 8.15
CA LEU A 85 8.88 2.01 7.28
C LEU A 85 7.68 1.47 8.06
N GLU A 86 7.88 0.96 9.26
CA GLU A 86 6.78 0.40 10.07
C GLU A 86 5.63 1.39 10.26
N PRO A 87 5.83 2.65 10.70
CA PRO A 87 4.74 3.60 10.86
C PRO A 87 4.02 3.98 9.56
N VAL A 88 4.65 3.71 8.42
CA VAL A 88 4.09 4.01 7.09
C VAL A 88 3.31 2.83 6.53
N LEU A 89 3.76 1.61 6.79
CA LEU A 89 3.27 0.39 6.16
C LEU A 89 2.52 -0.55 7.12
N ALA A 90 2.42 -0.23 8.42
CA ALA A 90 1.76 -1.09 9.41
C ALA A 90 0.30 -1.40 9.03
N ASP A 91 -0.46 -0.41 8.56
CA ASP A 91 -1.87 -0.58 8.16
C ASP A 91 -2.05 -1.54 6.98
N THR A 92 -1.01 -1.78 6.20
CA THR A 92 -0.99 -2.65 5.03
C THR A 92 -0.06 -3.85 5.20
N TYR A 93 0.31 -4.16 6.44
CA TYR A 93 1.17 -5.32 6.80
C TYR A 93 2.47 -5.36 5.97
N GLY A 94 3.11 -4.21 5.80
CA GLY A 94 4.38 -4.09 5.06
C GLY A 94 4.23 -4.05 3.53
N VAL A 95 3.02 -4.07 2.99
CA VAL A 95 2.78 -3.97 1.54
C VAL A 95 2.56 -2.51 1.15
N ILE A 96 3.27 -2.05 0.12
CA ILE A 96 3.01 -0.72 -0.46
C ILE A 96 1.75 -0.81 -1.31
N ALA A 97 0.62 -0.26 -0.86
CA ALA A 97 -0.67 -0.29 -1.53
C ALA A 97 -1.11 1.08 -2.07
N TYR A 98 -0.61 2.16 -1.51
CA TYR A 98 -1.10 3.51 -1.77
C TYR A 98 -0.01 4.44 -2.28
N GLN A 99 -0.41 5.37 -3.15
CA GLN A 99 0.45 6.45 -3.62
C GLN A 99 0.95 7.32 -2.45
N GLU A 100 0.13 7.53 -1.44
CA GLU A 100 0.46 8.28 -0.24
C GLU A 100 1.58 7.60 0.57
N GLN A 101 1.67 6.27 0.54
CA GLN A 101 2.78 5.55 1.17
C GLN A 101 4.10 5.81 0.44
N VAL A 102 4.10 5.83 -0.89
CA VAL A 102 5.30 6.21 -1.67
C VAL A 102 5.78 7.61 -1.30
N MET A 103 4.86 8.58 -1.19
CA MET A 103 5.19 9.93 -0.79
C MET A 103 5.76 9.98 0.64
N ARG A 104 5.13 9.28 1.58
CA ARG A 104 5.61 9.24 2.98
C ARG A 104 6.95 8.54 3.12
N ILE A 105 7.19 7.43 2.43
CA ILE A 105 8.49 6.75 2.40
C ILE A 105 9.58 7.71 1.92
N SER A 106 9.32 8.44 0.83
CA SER A 106 10.26 9.42 0.28
C SER A 106 10.58 10.56 1.25
N SER A 107 9.58 11.02 1.98
CA SER A 107 9.77 12.06 3.00
C SER A 107 10.53 11.53 4.22
N VAL A 108 10.17 10.35 4.73
CA VAL A 108 10.77 9.77 5.94
C VAL A 108 12.23 9.37 5.70
N LEU A 109 12.50 8.64 4.62
CA LEU A 109 13.84 8.11 4.36
C LEU A 109 14.77 9.14 3.71
N ALA A 110 14.29 9.90 2.73
CA ALA A 110 15.14 10.78 1.92
C ALA A 110 14.90 12.28 2.18
N GLY A 111 13.96 12.63 3.06
CA GLY A 111 13.67 14.02 3.41
C GLY A 111 13.02 14.82 2.30
N PHE A 112 12.34 14.16 1.40
CA PHE A 112 11.62 14.86 0.35
C PHE A 112 10.55 15.79 0.92
N SER A 113 10.46 16.99 0.39
CA SER A 113 9.29 17.83 0.59
C SER A 113 8.05 17.19 0.00
N LEU A 114 6.86 17.63 0.41
CA LEU A 114 5.61 17.16 -0.19
C LEU A 114 5.57 17.38 -1.70
N GLY A 115 6.15 18.50 -2.19
CA GLY A 115 6.27 18.79 -3.61
C GLY A 115 7.18 17.80 -4.35
N ASP A 116 8.37 17.52 -3.81
CA ASP A 116 9.30 16.53 -4.39
C ASP A 116 8.69 15.12 -4.39
N ALA A 117 8.05 14.73 -3.30
CA ALA A 117 7.39 13.44 -3.19
C ALA A 117 6.25 13.29 -4.21
N ASP A 118 5.50 14.35 -4.47
CA ASP A 118 4.43 14.34 -5.50
C ASP A 118 5.02 14.29 -6.92
N ILE A 119 6.15 14.98 -7.17
CA ILE A 119 6.87 14.86 -8.45
C ILE A 119 7.33 13.42 -8.65
N LEU A 120 7.94 12.79 -7.65
CA LEU A 120 8.35 11.39 -7.71
C LEU A 120 7.16 10.46 -7.99
N ARG A 121 6.06 10.59 -7.23
CA ARG A 121 4.85 9.82 -7.43
C ARG A 121 4.31 9.94 -8.86
N LYS A 122 4.26 11.17 -9.40
CA LYS A 122 3.80 11.44 -10.78
C LYS A 122 4.73 10.83 -11.83
N ALA A 123 6.05 10.96 -11.64
CA ALA A 123 7.05 10.39 -12.54
C ALA A 123 6.95 8.86 -12.60
N MET A 124 6.80 8.23 -11.43
CA MET A 124 6.58 6.79 -11.31
C MET A 124 5.30 6.36 -12.05
N GLY A 125 4.16 7.01 -11.80
CA GLY A 125 2.88 6.67 -12.42
C GLY A 125 2.87 6.86 -13.95
N LYS A 126 3.64 7.82 -14.46
CA LYS A 126 3.75 8.12 -15.90
C LYS A 126 4.94 7.44 -16.57
N LYS A 127 5.74 6.66 -15.85
CA LYS A 127 6.96 5.98 -16.31
C LYS A 127 7.94 6.93 -17.01
N GLN A 128 8.14 8.12 -16.44
CA GLN A 128 9.06 9.14 -16.95
C GLN A 128 10.50 8.80 -16.51
N GLU A 129 11.23 8.05 -17.32
CA GLU A 129 12.54 7.48 -16.98
C GLU A 129 13.57 8.55 -16.58
N ASP A 130 13.66 9.64 -17.32
CA ASP A 130 14.60 10.74 -17.03
C ASP A 130 14.36 11.39 -15.65
N VAL A 131 13.07 11.62 -15.33
CA VAL A 131 12.69 12.19 -14.05
C VAL A 131 12.93 11.16 -12.93
N MET A 132 12.63 9.90 -13.19
CA MET A 132 12.83 8.79 -12.25
C MET A 132 14.29 8.64 -11.87
N GLU A 133 15.23 8.66 -12.83
CA GLU A 133 16.66 8.52 -12.54
C GLU A 133 17.19 9.70 -11.72
N LYS A 134 16.77 10.92 -12.05
CA LYS A 134 17.11 12.11 -11.27
C LYS A 134 16.57 12.03 -9.84
N MET A 135 15.33 11.60 -9.68
CA MET A 135 14.71 11.47 -8.36
C MET A 135 15.32 10.32 -7.56
N ARG A 136 15.75 9.23 -8.22
CA ARG A 136 16.50 8.13 -7.62
C ARG A 136 17.80 8.61 -7.00
N GLY A 137 18.61 9.36 -7.75
CA GLY A 137 19.85 9.95 -7.21
C GLY A 137 19.59 10.79 -5.96
N ARG A 138 18.63 11.72 -6.04
CA ARG A 138 18.24 12.55 -4.90
C ARG A 138 17.73 11.73 -3.70
N PHE A 139 16.99 10.69 -3.95
CA PHE A 139 16.47 9.80 -2.90
C PHE A 139 17.61 9.08 -2.18
N LEU A 140 18.55 8.49 -2.93
CA LEU A 140 19.69 7.78 -2.36
C LEU A 140 20.63 8.71 -1.58
N ASP A 141 20.86 9.90 -2.09
CA ASP A 141 21.71 10.90 -1.43
C ASP A 141 21.03 11.42 -0.15
N GLY A 142 19.74 11.76 -0.21
CA GLY A 142 18.98 12.20 0.96
C GLY A 142 18.86 11.11 2.04
N ALA A 143 18.76 9.85 1.65
CA ALA A 143 18.76 8.72 2.58
C ALA A 143 20.13 8.55 3.26
N ALA A 144 21.22 8.65 2.50
CA ALA A 144 22.58 8.60 3.02
C ALA A 144 22.89 9.75 3.99
N GLU A 145 22.46 10.98 3.68
CA GLU A 145 22.59 12.16 4.57
C GLU A 145 21.85 11.98 5.90
N ARG A 146 20.81 11.13 5.93
CA ARG A 146 20.06 10.76 7.14
C ARG A 146 20.61 9.52 7.87
N GLY A 147 21.74 8.99 7.41
CA GLY A 147 22.41 7.85 8.03
C GLY A 147 21.80 6.49 7.64
N HIS A 148 20.97 6.44 6.62
CA HIS A 148 20.40 5.18 6.14
C HIS A 148 21.36 4.43 5.21
N ASP A 149 21.31 3.11 5.27
CA ASP A 149 22.08 2.24 4.37
C ASP A 149 21.67 2.44 2.91
N ARG A 150 22.64 2.76 2.05
CA ARG A 150 22.39 3.10 0.65
C ARG A 150 21.84 1.93 -0.18
N ASP A 151 22.23 0.70 0.14
CA ASP A 151 21.76 -0.48 -0.57
C ASP A 151 20.32 -0.84 -0.17
N LYS A 152 19.98 -0.68 1.11
CA LYS A 152 18.59 -0.79 1.55
C LYS A 152 17.72 0.30 0.93
N ALA A 153 18.18 1.55 0.91
CA ALA A 153 17.48 2.65 0.27
C ALA A 153 17.23 2.39 -1.23
N ARG A 154 18.22 1.80 -1.92
CA ARG A 154 18.08 1.42 -3.33
C ARG A 154 16.98 0.38 -3.52
N ARG A 155 16.98 -0.70 -2.72
CA ARG A 155 15.92 -1.73 -2.78
C ARG A 155 14.53 -1.14 -2.52
N ILE A 156 14.42 -0.25 -1.54
CA ILE A 156 13.15 0.42 -1.25
C ILE A 156 12.70 1.29 -2.43
N PHE A 157 13.64 2.03 -3.05
CA PHE A 157 13.30 2.83 -4.23
C PHE A 157 12.82 1.95 -5.39
N GLU A 158 13.47 0.81 -5.63
CA GLU A 158 13.08 -0.15 -6.67
C GLU A 158 11.70 -0.76 -6.38
N LEU A 159 11.42 -1.10 -5.12
CA LEU A 159 10.08 -1.53 -4.69
C LEU A 159 9.03 -0.44 -4.95
N MET A 160 9.30 0.81 -4.59
CA MET A 160 8.40 1.92 -4.87
C MET A 160 8.19 2.12 -6.38
N ALA A 161 9.24 2.05 -7.19
CA ALA A 161 9.18 2.20 -8.64
C ALA A 161 8.36 1.08 -9.29
N TYR A 162 8.59 -0.16 -8.89
CA TYR A 162 7.79 -1.30 -9.34
C TYR A 162 6.30 -1.10 -9.02
N PHE A 163 6.03 -0.61 -7.83
CA PHE A 163 4.69 -0.46 -7.29
C PHE A 163 3.95 0.76 -7.83
N ALA A 164 4.65 1.85 -8.11
CA ALA A 164 4.04 3.13 -8.43
C ALA A 164 3.27 3.14 -9.76
N GLY A 165 3.58 2.22 -10.67
CA GLY A 165 2.75 1.97 -11.86
C GLY A 165 1.33 1.47 -11.52
N TYR A 166 1.13 0.99 -10.30
CA TYR A 166 -0.11 0.43 -9.78
C TYR A 166 -0.63 1.13 -8.52
N GLY A 167 0.06 2.18 -8.07
CA GLY A 167 -0.29 2.89 -6.83
C GLY A 167 -1.73 3.39 -6.83
N PHE A 168 -2.48 3.04 -5.79
CA PHE A 168 -3.86 3.45 -5.60
C PHE A 168 -3.93 4.72 -4.75
N ASN A 169 -4.82 5.64 -5.11
CA ASN A 169 -5.10 6.80 -4.27
C ASN A 169 -6.01 6.37 -3.12
N LYS A 170 -5.49 6.37 -1.88
CA LYS A 170 -6.25 5.94 -0.69
C LYS A 170 -7.54 6.74 -0.50
N SER A 171 -7.53 8.02 -0.86
CA SER A 171 -8.69 8.91 -0.71
C SER A 171 -9.84 8.59 -1.66
N HIS A 172 -9.60 7.75 -2.67
CA HIS A 172 -10.60 7.32 -3.65
C HIS A 172 -11.39 6.09 -3.20
N SER A 173 -10.97 5.44 -2.14
CA SER A 173 -11.60 4.19 -1.65
C SER A 173 -12.93 4.43 -0.95
#